data_ff300c025465ce169f655e8db1856a20
#
_entry.id   ff300c025465ce169f655e8db1856a20
#
_cell.length_a   1.000
_cell.length_b   1.000
_cell.length_c   1.000
_cell.angle_alpha   90.00
_cell.angle_beta   90.00
_cell.angle_gamma   90.00
#
_symmetry.space_group_name_H-M   'P 1'
#
loop_
_entity.id
_entity.type
_entity.pdbx_description
1 polymer ?
#
loop_
_entity_poly.entity_id
_entity_poly.type
_entity_poly.pdbx_seq_one_letter_code
_entity_poly.pdbx_strand_id
1 'polypeptide(L)'
;MDDYAGFEGATDMYYEKAEHMDAVMAVFDKNVVNLQTVMSRINDGIGNISAVVEENAQGVSRATENVSELAASIANIKEHAVENVESSKQLMNEINHFQKI
;
A
#
# COMPACT_ATOMS: atom_id res chain seq x y z
N MET A 1 16.36 55.60 -47.42
CA MET A 1 15.10 55.52 -46.71
C MET A 1 14.57 54.10 -46.53
N ASP A 2 14.67 53.25 -47.54
CA ASP A 2 14.22 51.84 -47.48
C ASP A 2 15.01 51.01 -46.46
N ASP A 3 16.29 51.26 -46.32
CA ASP A 3 17.16 50.58 -45.36
C ASP A 3 16.79 50.94 -43.92
N TYR A 4 16.32 52.13 -43.68
CA TYR A 4 15.92 52.60 -42.34
C TYR A 4 14.59 52.00 -41.90
N ALA A 5 13.61 51.91 -42.82
CA ALA A 5 12.34 51.27 -42.57
C ALA A 5 12.52 49.73 -42.35
N GLY A 6 13.40 49.10 -43.09
CA GLY A 6 13.77 47.68 -42.89
C GLY A 6 14.44 47.41 -41.55
N PHE A 7 15.32 48.33 -41.11
CA PHE A 7 15.97 48.26 -39.82
C PHE A 7 14.98 48.43 -38.63
N GLU A 8 14.06 49.37 -38.76
CA GLU A 8 13.01 49.63 -37.78
C GLU A 8 12.09 48.40 -37.65
N GLY A 9 11.66 47.81 -38.77
CA GLY A 9 10.87 46.59 -38.79
C GLY A 9 11.61 45.37 -38.22
N ALA A 10 12.90 45.25 -38.49
CA ALA A 10 13.74 44.18 -37.90
C ALA A 10 13.90 44.34 -36.39
N THR A 11 14.02 45.57 -35.91
CA THR A 11 14.09 45.91 -34.47
C THR A 11 12.79 45.57 -33.77
N ASP A 12 11.67 45.92 -34.36
CA ASP A 12 10.33 45.60 -33.79
C ASP A 12 10.12 44.09 -33.73
N MET A 13 10.50 43.35 -34.74
CA MET A 13 10.45 41.89 -34.71
C MET A 13 11.35 41.27 -33.64
N TYR A 14 12.50 41.88 -33.41
CA TYR A 14 13.42 41.43 -32.36
C TYR A 14 12.81 41.63 -30.99
N TYR A 15 12.22 42.76 -30.69
CA TYR A 15 11.50 43.04 -29.41
C TYR A 15 10.33 42.09 -29.22
N GLU A 16 9.55 41.83 -30.26
CA GLU A 16 8.41 40.93 -30.22
C GLU A 16 8.86 39.49 -29.88
N LYS A 17 9.94 39.03 -30.50
CA LYS A 17 10.51 37.72 -30.19
C LYS A 17 11.09 37.63 -28.80
N ALA A 18 11.69 38.70 -28.30
CA ALA A 18 12.20 38.79 -26.93
C ALA A 18 11.08 38.71 -25.88
N GLU A 19 9.97 39.43 -26.13
CA GLU A 19 8.78 39.34 -25.26
C GLU A 19 8.18 37.93 -25.29
N HIS A 20 8.11 37.31 -26.45
CA HIS A 20 7.62 35.94 -26.59
C HIS A 20 8.53 34.96 -25.83
N MET A 21 9.84 35.15 -25.93
CA MET A 21 10.81 34.34 -25.20
C MET A 21 10.65 34.46 -23.69
N ASP A 22 10.45 35.71 -23.19
CA ASP A 22 10.19 35.94 -21.77
C ASP A 22 8.91 35.24 -21.31
N ALA A 23 7.85 35.27 -22.10
CA ALA A 23 6.60 34.58 -21.83
C ALA A 23 6.79 33.05 -21.77
N VAL A 24 7.55 32.49 -22.73
CA VAL A 24 7.89 31.06 -22.76
C VAL A 24 8.70 30.67 -21.53
N MET A 25 9.67 31.48 -21.16
CA MET A 25 10.50 31.20 -19.96
C MET A 25 9.69 31.28 -18.68
N ALA A 26 8.73 32.20 -18.57
CA ALA A 26 7.83 32.30 -17.41
C ALA A 26 6.96 31.04 -17.29
N VAL A 27 6.43 30.54 -18.39
CA VAL A 27 5.67 29.27 -18.42
C VAL A 27 6.57 28.10 -18.06
N PHE A 28 7.78 28.07 -18.58
CA PHE A 28 8.77 27.02 -18.26
C PHE A 28 9.10 26.99 -16.76
N ASP A 29 9.37 28.14 -16.15
CA ASP A 29 9.64 28.25 -14.72
C ASP A 29 8.46 27.77 -13.88
N LYS A 30 7.25 28.14 -14.28
CA LYS A 30 6.03 27.67 -13.61
C LYS A 30 5.88 26.16 -13.70
N ASN A 31 6.16 25.58 -14.86
CA ASN A 31 6.12 24.13 -15.07
C ASN A 31 7.17 23.40 -14.23
N VAL A 32 8.37 23.97 -14.10
CA VAL A 32 9.42 23.41 -13.23
C VAL A 32 8.97 23.39 -11.78
N VAL A 33 8.39 24.47 -11.29
CA VAL A 33 7.84 24.54 -9.92
C VAL A 33 6.72 23.51 -9.72
N ASN A 34 5.83 23.37 -10.70
CA ASN A 34 4.78 22.36 -10.65
C ASN A 34 5.34 20.95 -10.61
N LEU A 35 6.37 20.66 -11.40
CA LEU A 35 7.07 19.38 -11.38
C LEU A 35 7.71 19.10 -10.04
N GLN A 36 8.35 20.08 -9.43
CA GLN A 36 8.92 19.94 -8.08
C GLN A 36 7.84 19.61 -7.05
N THR A 37 6.68 20.24 -7.14
CA THR A 37 5.54 19.97 -6.27
C THR A 37 5.03 18.55 -6.48
N VAL A 38 4.89 18.10 -7.72
CA VAL A 38 4.46 16.74 -8.06
C VAL A 38 5.47 15.71 -7.55
N MET A 39 6.76 15.96 -7.73
CA MET A 39 7.83 15.09 -7.23
C MET A 39 7.80 14.96 -5.70
N SER A 40 7.56 16.06 -5.00
CA SER A 40 7.40 16.04 -3.54
C SER A 40 6.21 15.19 -3.12
N ARG A 41 5.07 15.34 -3.80
CA ARG A 41 3.87 14.53 -3.53
C ARG A 41 4.09 13.06 -3.82
N ILE A 42 4.80 12.74 -4.88
CA ILE A 42 5.17 11.35 -5.21
C ILE A 42 6.05 10.77 -4.11
N ASN A 43 7.01 11.54 -3.64
CA ASN A 43 7.91 11.11 -2.57
C ASN A 43 7.15 10.83 -1.26
N ASP A 44 6.24 11.72 -0.89
CA ASP A 44 5.35 11.53 0.27
C ASP A 44 4.46 10.30 0.09
N GLY A 45 3.93 10.11 -1.12
CA GLY A 45 3.13 8.94 -1.48
C GLY A 45 3.90 7.63 -1.35
N ILE A 46 5.15 7.62 -1.79
CA ILE A 46 6.04 6.46 -1.65
C ILE A 46 6.29 6.15 -0.18
N GLY A 47 6.51 7.18 0.65
CA GLY A 47 6.66 7.02 2.09
C GLY A 47 5.42 6.39 2.74
N ASN A 48 4.24 6.85 2.36
CA ASN A 48 2.97 6.31 2.83
C ASN A 48 2.77 4.85 2.40
N ILE A 49 3.07 4.53 1.15
CA ILE A 49 3.00 3.16 0.62
C ILE A 49 3.96 2.24 1.38
N SER A 50 5.18 2.69 1.64
CA SER A 50 6.17 1.93 2.40
C SER A 50 5.67 1.61 3.81
N ALA A 51 5.05 2.58 4.48
CA ALA A 51 4.46 2.37 5.80
C ALA A 51 3.32 1.35 5.77
N VAL A 52 2.45 1.42 4.76
CA VAL A 52 1.34 0.45 4.58
C VAL A 52 1.89 -0.95 4.29
N VAL A 53 2.91 -1.06 3.46
CA VAL A 53 3.56 -2.36 3.16
C VAL A 53 4.14 -2.97 4.43
N GLU A 54 4.78 -2.18 5.27
CA GLU A 54 5.32 -2.67 6.55
C GLU A 54 4.21 -3.09 7.51
N GLU A 55 3.16 -2.30 7.63
CA GLU A 55 1.98 -2.65 8.43
C GLU A 55 1.33 -3.94 7.94
N ASN A 56 1.19 -4.09 6.62
CA ASN A 56 0.67 -5.32 6.02
C ASN A 56 1.55 -6.53 6.31
N ALA A 57 2.87 -6.39 6.24
CA ALA A 57 3.81 -7.46 6.56
C ALA A 57 3.67 -7.92 8.02
N GLN A 58 3.53 -6.96 8.95
CA GLN A 58 3.26 -7.25 10.36
C GLN A 58 1.89 -7.93 10.53
N GLY A 59 0.88 -7.48 9.79
CA GLY A 59 -0.45 -8.09 9.77
C GLY A 59 -0.41 -9.54 9.31
N VAL A 60 0.30 -9.83 8.25
CA VAL A 60 0.50 -11.20 7.74
C VAL A 60 1.22 -12.07 8.76
N SER A 61 2.25 -11.54 9.42
CA SER A 61 2.96 -12.27 10.48
C SER A 61 2.03 -12.66 11.62
N ARG A 62 1.24 -11.70 12.12
CA ARG A 62 0.24 -11.96 13.17
C ARG A 62 -0.82 -12.98 12.73
N ALA A 63 -1.28 -12.88 11.48
CA ALA A 63 -2.24 -13.83 10.94
C ALA A 63 -1.65 -15.24 10.89
N THR A 64 -0.38 -15.37 10.52
CA THR A 64 0.34 -16.66 10.50
C THR A 64 0.46 -17.25 11.92
N GLU A 65 0.78 -16.43 12.90
CA GLU A 65 0.82 -16.85 14.31
C GLU A 65 -0.57 -17.32 14.77
N ASN A 66 -1.62 -16.55 14.47
CA ASN A 66 -3.00 -16.92 14.82
C ASN A 66 -3.43 -18.24 14.16
N VAL A 67 -3.07 -18.46 12.91
CA VAL A 67 -3.35 -19.74 12.22
C VAL A 67 -2.62 -20.90 12.90
N SER A 68 -1.38 -20.68 13.32
CA SER A 68 -0.61 -21.69 14.05
C SER A 68 -1.24 -22.03 15.41
N GLU A 69 -1.66 -21.01 16.16
CA GLU A 69 -2.38 -21.19 17.43
C GLU A 69 -3.71 -21.90 17.22
N LEU A 70 -4.43 -21.55 16.17
CA LEU A 70 -5.69 -22.20 15.82
C LEU A 70 -5.47 -23.69 15.50
N ALA A 71 -4.45 -24.01 14.76
CA ALA A 71 -4.07 -25.40 14.44
C ALA A 71 -3.77 -26.19 15.73
N ALA A 72 -3.03 -25.60 16.66
CA ALA A 72 -2.76 -26.21 17.97
C ALA A 72 -4.04 -26.42 18.78
N SER A 73 -4.95 -25.44 18.78
CA SER A 73 -6.25 -25.54 19.44
C SER A 73 -7.12 -26.64 18.84
N ILE A 74 -7.14 -26.78 17.54
CA ILE A 74 -7.87 -27.84 16.83
C ILE A 74 -7.30 -29.23 17.22
N ALA A 75 -5.97 -29.35 17.30
CA ALA A 75 -5.33 -30.59 17.74
C ALA A 75 -5.75 -30.96 19.19
N ASN A 76 -5.80 -29.99 20.10
CA ASN A 76 -6.25 -30.19 21.46
C ASN A 76 -7.73 -30.60 21.53
N ILE A 77 -8.59 -29.95 20.74
CA ILE A 77 -10.00 -30.30 20.67
C ILE A 77 -10.17 -31.74 20.17
N LYS A 78 -9.40 -32.14 19.17
CA LYS A 78 -9.42 -33.51 18.64
C LYS A 78 -9.00 -34.53 19.71
N GLU A 79 -7.95 -34.23 20.47
CA GLU A 79 -7.49 -35.08 21.57
C GLU A 79 -8.58 -35.22 22.64
N HIS A 80 -9.18 -34.14 23.07
CA HIS A 80 -10.29 -34.17 24.05
C HIS A 80 -11.51 -34.91 23.51
N ALA A 81 -11.83 -34.81 22.24
CA ALA A 81 -12.91 -35.55 21.61
C ALA A 81 -12.65 -37.07 21.68
N VAL A 82 -11.43 -37.51 21.43
CA VAL A 82 -11.02 -38.92 21.55
C VAL A 82 -11.13 -39.38 22.99
N GLU A 83 -10.63 -38.60 23.94
CA GLU A 83 -10.74 -38.89 25.37
C GLU A 83 -12.22 -39.01 25.82
N ASN A 84 -13.08 -38.12 25.34
CA ASN A 84 -14.51 -38.16 25.65
C ASN A 84 -15.18 -39.44 25.13
N VAL A 85 -14.84 -39.86 23.92
CA VAL A 85 -15.35 -41.11 23.34
C VAL A 85 -14.90 -42.30 24.18
N GLU A 86 -13.64 -42.33 24.58
CA GLU A 86 -13.09 -43.40 25.43
C GLU A 86 -13.78 -43.46 26.79
N SER A 87 -13.94 -42.29 27.45
CA SER A 87 -14.66 -42.15 28.73
C SER A 87 -16.10 -42.60 28.61
N SER A 88 -16.78 -42.28 27.51
CA SER A 88 -18.16 -42.72 27.25
C SER A 88 -18.24 -44.24 27.13
N LYS A 89 -17.28 -44.89 26.45
CA LYS A 89 -17.21 -46.35 26.31
C LYS A 89 -17.01 -47.01 27.69
N GLN A 90 -16.11 -46.49 28.49
CA GLN A 90 -15.87 -46.99 29.87
C GLN A 90 -17.13 -46.91 30.69
N LEU A 91 -17.82 -45.78 30.66
CA LEU A 91 -19.07 -45.56 31.37
C LEU A 91 -20.16 -46.53 30.92
N MET A 92 -20.30 -46.76 29.63
CA MET A 92 -21.24 -47.75 29.10
C MET A 92 -20.92 -49.16 29.53
N ASN A 93 -19.66 -49.52 29.57
CA ASN A 93 -19.22 -50.82 30.07
C ASN A 93 -19.55 -51.01 31.55
N GLU A 94 -19.33 -50.01 32.36
CA GLU A 94 -19.70 -50.01 33.80
C GLU A 94 -21.19 -50.13 34.00
N ILE A 95 -22.00 -49.37 33.26
CA ILE A 95 -23.46 -49.45 33.31
C ILE A 95 -23.93 -50.87 32.92
N ASN A 96 -23.39 -51.42 31.84
CA ASN A 96 -23.74 -52.78 31.38
C ASN A 96 -23.37 -53.84 32.44
N HIS A 97 -22.22 -53.71 33.09
CA HIS A 97 -21.78 -54.59 34.15
C HIS A 97 -22.73 -54.47 35.35
N PHE A 98 -23.13 -53.26 35.71
CA PHE A 98 -24.04 -53.01 36.84
C PHE A 98 -25.42 -53.60 36.56
N GLN A 99 -25.92 -53.56 35.35
CA GLN A 99 -27.22 -54.12 34.98
C GLN A 99 -27.26 -55.65 35.00
N LYS A 100 -26.10 -56.33 34.87
CA LYS A 100 -25.98 -57.78 34.88
C LYS A 100 -25.94 -58.36 36.28
N ILE A 101 -25.79 -57.51 37.28
CA ILE A 101 -25.81 -57.88 38.69
C ILE A 101 -27.26 -57.83 39.18
#